data_19c54c3550b005cd4191884da328aa64
#
_entry.id   19c54c3550b005cd4191884da328aa64
#
_cell.length_a   1.000
_cell.length_b   1.000
_cell.length_c   1.000
_cell.angle_alpha   90.00
_cell.angle_beta   90.00
_cell.angle_gamma   90.00
#
_symmetry.space_group_name_H-M   'P 1'
#
loop_
_entity.id
_entity.type
_entity.pdbx_description
1 polymer ?
#
loop_
_entity_poly.entity_id
_entity_poly.type
_entity_poly.pdbx_seq_one_letter_code
_entity_poly.pdbx_strand_id
1 'polypeptide(L)'
;MSRLKNLFKKDENKLIVFITAGFPKKESTEDLVLQAIEGGADMIEIGIPFSDPQADGPIIQRASEIALSNGISLSIIFDQVRSIRKKLIYP
;
A
#
# COMPACT_ATOMS: atom_id res chain seq x y z
N MET A 1 -5.80 -12.49 -12.88
CA MET A 1 -6.43 -11.29 -12.32
C MET A 1 -6.65 -10.27 -13.42
N SER A 2 -7.91 -10.02 -13.71
CA SER A 2 -8.26 -9.20 -14.86
C SER A 2 -7.80 -7.74 -14.75
N ARG A 3 -7.80 -7.18 -13.52
CA ARG A 3 -7.34 -5.79 -13.33
C ARG A 3 -5.87 -5.63 -13.69
N LEU A 4 -5.02 -6.56 -13.24
CA LEU A 4 -3.60 -6.50 -13.57
C LEU A 4 -3.36 -6.75 -15.04
N LYS A 5 -4.06 -7.69 -15.65
CA LYS A 5 -3.95 -7.93 -17.07
C LYS A 5 -4.33 -6.70 -17.88
N ASN A 6 -5.42 -6.05 -17.51
CA ASN A 6 -5.86 -4.84 -18.20
C ASN A 6 -4.86 -3.70 -18.03
N LEU A 7 -4.28 -3.56 -16.83
CA LEU A 7 -3.30 -2.53 -16.56
C LEU A 7 -2.10 -2.64 -17.48
N PHE A 8 -1.58 -3.85 -17.67
CA PHE A 8 -0.35 -4.07 -18.45
C PHE A 8 -0.60 -4.38 -19.92
N LYS A 9 -1.84 -4.33 -20.37
CA LYS A 9 -2.18 -4.56 -21.76
C LYS A 9 -1.72 -3.44 -22.69
N LYS A 10 -1.73 -2.21 -22.18
CA LYS A 10 -1.34 -1.03 -22.96
C LYS A 10 0.18 -0.90 -22.95
N ASP A 11 0.73 -0.52 -24.09
CA ASP A 11 2.16 -0.29 -24.23
C ASP A 11 2.49 1.15 -23.83
N GLU A 12 2.40 1.42 -22.54
CA GLU A 12 2.70 2.74 -21.99
C GLU A 12 3.29 2.58 -20.59
N ASN A 13 3.98 3.61 -20.14
CA ASN A 13 4.60 3.61 -18.83
C ASN A 13 3.56 3.57 -17.71
N LYS A 14 3.88 2.84 -16.65
CA LYS A 14 3.03 2.73 -15.47
C LYS A 14 3.76 3.24 -14.25
N LEU A 15 3.02 3.89 -13.36
CA LEU A 15 3.54 4.33 -12.07
C LEU A 15 3.06 3.38 -10.99
N ILE A 16 4.00 2.70 -10.34
CA ILE A 16 3.72 1.80 -9.23
C ILE A 16 4.28 2.44 -7.97
N VAL A 17 3.43 2.62 -6.96
CA VAL A 17 3.82 3.26 -5.72
C VAL A 17 3.80 2.23 -4.59
N PHE A 18 4.88 2.19 -3.80
CA PHE A 18 4.98 1.33 -2.63
C PHE A 18 4.63 2.13 -1.37
N ILE A 19 3.76 1.58 -0.54
CA ILE A 19 3.33 2.20 0.71
C ILE A 19 3.45 1.16 1.84
N THR A 20 4.15 1.53 2.92
CA THR A 20 4.20 0.69 4.11
C THR A 20 2.93 0.89 4.91
N ALA A 21 2.15 -0.18 5.09
CA ALA A 21 0.90 -0.09 5.85
C ALA A 21 1.19 0.30 7.30
N GLY A 22 0.42 1.26 7.83
CA GLY A 22 0.56 1.69 9.21
C GLY A 22 1.64 2.71 9.48
N PHE A 23 2.24 3.28 8.45
CA PHE A 23 3.29 4.27 8.57
C PHE A 23 2.84 5.57 7.85
N PRO A 24 3.07 6.76 8.40
CA PRO A 24 3.72 7.04 9.70
C PRO A 24 2.81 6.80 10.91
N LYS A 25 1.51 6.69 10.71
CA LYS A 25 0.54 6.35 11.76
C LYS A 25 -0.27 5.14 11.32
N LYS A 26 -0.89 4.45 12.28
CA LYS A 26 -1.68 3.27 11.97
C LYS A 26 -2.77 3.55 10.92
N GLU A 27 -3.38 4.72 11.00
CA GLU A 27 -4.49 5.11 10.13
C GLU A 27 -4.05 5.71 8.80
N SER A 28 -2.77 5.88 8.58
CA SER A 28 -2.24 6.60 7.40
C SER A 28 -2.40 5.82 6.11
N THR A 29 -2.54 4.49 6.17
CA THR A 29 -2.56 3.64 4.98
C THR A 29 -3.59 4.10 3.96
N GLU A 30 -4.82 4.30 4.37
CA GLU A 30 -5.90 4.66 3.47
C GLU A 30 -5.66 6.02 2.81
N ASP A 31 -5.30 7.02 3.60
CA ASP A 31 -5.05 8.35 3.07
C ASP A 31 -3.90 8.36 2.07
N LEU A 32 -2.82 7.64 2.37
CA LEU A 32 -1.66 7.59 1.46
C LEU A 32 -2.02 6.90 0.16
N VAL A 33 -2.79 5.82 0.22
CA VAL A 33 -3.21 5.13 -1.01
C VAL A 33 -4.08 6.03 -1.87
N LEU A 34 -5.06 6.69 -1.26
CA LEU A 34 -5.97 7.57 -2.01
C LEU A 34 -5.22 8.75 -2.61
N GLN A 35 -4.28 9.34 -1.87
CA GLN A 35 -3.46 10.43 -2.39
C GLN A 35 -2.56 9.98 -3.54
N ALA A 36 -1.99 8.78 -3.44
CA ALA A 36 -1.16 8.25 -4.53
C ALA A 36 -1.98 8.02 -5.80
N ILE A 37 -3.18 7.51 -5.67
CA ILE A 37 -4.08 7.32 -6.82
C ILE A 37 -4.44 8.65 -7.43
N GLU A 38 -4.77 9.63 -6.61
CA GLU A 38 -5.09 10.98 -7.07
C GLU A 38 -3.92 11.61 -7.80
N GLY A 39 -2.69 11.31 -7.36
CA GLY A 39 -1.47 11.79 -7.99
C GLY A 39 -1.08 11.04 -9.25
N GLY A 40 -1.84 10.03 -9.68
CA GLY A 40 -1.60 9.34 -10.93
C GLY A 40 -1.02 7.94 -10.84
N ALA A 41 -0.99 7.35 -9.64
CA ALA A 41 -0.51 5.97 -9.50
C ALA A 41 -1.42 5.00 -10.24
N ASP A 42 -0.81 4.09 -10.98
CA ASP A 42 -1.53 3.04 -11.70
C ASP A 42 -1.73 1.80 -10.86
N MET A 43 -0.81 1.55 -9.93
CA MET A 43 -0.85 0.41 -9.05
C MET A 43 -0.22 0.78 -7.71
N ILE A 44 -0.76 0.21 -6.64
CA ILE A 44 -0.23 0.40 -5.29
C ILE A 44 0.22 -0.95 -4.75
N GLU A 45 1.46 -1.00 -4.28
CA GLU A 45 1.97 -2.14 -3.54
C GLU A 45 1.94 -1.79 -2.06
N ILE A 46 1.19 -2.54 -1.28
CA ILE A 46 1.09 -2.31 0.16
C ILE A 46 2.05 -3.25 0.87
N GLY A 47 3.07 -2.66 1.47
CA GLY A 47 4.06 -3.42 2.25
C GLY A 47 3.50 -3.82 3.60
N ILE A 48 3.60 -5.10 3.91
CA ILE A 48 3.18 -5.63 5.21
C ILE A 48 4.39 -5.61 6.13
N PRO A 49 4.33 -4.85 7.26
CA PRO A 49 5.48 -4.77 8.17
C PRO A 49 5.79 -6.10 8.84
N PHE A 50 7.07 -6.45 8.87
CA PHE A 50 7.58 -7.63 9.55
C PHE A 50 8.59 -7.22 10.60
N SER A 51 8.69 -8.02 11.66
CA SER A 51 9.66 -7.79 12.72
C SER A 51 11.10 -8.13 12.29
N ASP A 52 11.26 -8.93 11.24
CA ASP A 52 12.57 -9.34 10.73
C ASP A 52 12.64 -9.18 9.22
N PRO A 53 12.69 -7.94 8.72
CA PRO A 53 12.63 -7.66 7.28
C PRO A 53 14.01 -7.76 6.63
N GLN A 54 14.52 -8.97 6.44
CA GLN A 54 15.88 -9.19 5.95
C GLN A 54 16.12 -8.67 4.54
N ALA A 55 15.10 -8.66 3.70
CA ALA A 55 15.24 -8.25 2.31
C ALA A 55 15.10 -6.75 2.08
N ASP A 56 14.67 -6.01 3.10
CA ASP A 56 14.39 -4.59 2.96
C ASP A 56 15.60 -3.73 3.29
N GLY A 57 15.71 -2.58 2.62
CA GLY A 57 16.73 -1.59 2.95
C GLY A 57 16.40 -0.84 4.25
N PRO A 58 17.35 -0.01 4.73
CA PRO A 58 17.18 0.67 6.03
C PRO A 58 15.93 1.54 6.14
N ILE A 59 15.56 2.23 5.08
CA ILE A 59 14.40 3.12 5.10
C ILE A 59 13.12 2.32 5.27
N ILE A 60 12.97 1.23 4.53
CA ILE A 60 11.78 0.38 4.62
C ILE A 60 11.75 -0.35 5.96
N GLN A 61 12.90 -0.81 6.45
CA GLN A 61 12.98 -1.42 7.78
C GLN A 61 12.51 -0.47 8.87
N ARG A 62 12.94 0.78 8.78
CA ARG A 62 12.55 1.79 9.77
C ARG A 62 11.05 2.08 9.72
N ALA A 63 10.49 2.19 8.51
CA ALA A 63 9.05 2.39 8.34
C ALA A 63 8.27 1.22 8.93
N SER A 64 8.71 -0.01 8.70
CA SER A 64 8.08 -1.20 9.26
C SER A 64 8.13 -1.23 10.78
N GLU A 65 9.28 -0.86 11.37
CA GLU A 65 9.40 -0.77 12.82
C GLU A 65 8.40 0.22 13.41
N ILE A 66 8.27 1.38 12.78
CA ILE A 66 7.34 2.41 13.24
C ILE A 66 5.90 1.92 13.09
N ALA A 67 5.57 1.28 11.97
CA ALA A 67 4.23 0.74 11.75
C ALA A 67 3.86 -0.30 12.80
N LEU A 68 4.78 -1.22 13.11
CA LEU A 68 4.55 -2.23 14.13
C LEU A 68 4.38 -1.59 15.51
N SER A 69 5.17 -0.56 15.79
CA SER A 69 5.04 0.22 17.03
C SER A 69 3.68 0.92 17.10
N ASN A 70 3.11 1.29 15.98
CA ASN A 70 1.78 1.91 15.91
C ASN A 70 0.64 0.91 16.09
N GLY A 71 0.94 -0.37 16.15
CA GLY A 71 -0.05 -1.40 16.37
C GLY A 71 -0.69 -1.97 15.11
N ILE A 72 -0.06 -1.81 13.96
CA ILE A 72 -0.58 -2.37 12.72
C ILE A 72 -0.53 -3.90 12.78
N SER A 73 -1.52 -4.55 12.17
CA SER A 73 -1.58 -6.00 12.07
C SER A 73 -2.16 -6.39 10.71
N LEU A 74 -2.00 -7.64 10.33
CA LEU A 74 -2.53 -8.14 9.08
C LEU A 74 -4.05 -7.96 9.00
N SER A 75 -4.75 -8.21 10.11
CA SER A 75 -6.19 -8.01 10.18
C SER A 75 -6.58 -6.56 9.91
N ILE A 76 -5.86 -5.62 10.52
CA ILE A 76 -6.11 -4.19 10.31
C ILE A 76 -5.84 -3.82 8.85
N ILE A 77 -4.77 -4.34 8.28
CA ILE A 77 -4.44 -4.07 6.87
C ILE A 77 -5.55 -4.55 5.95
N PHE A 78 -6.07 -5.75 6.16
CA PHE A 78 -7.18 -6.26 5.35
C PHE A 78 -8.42 -5.37 5.48
N ASP A 79 -8.73 -4.90 6.68
CA ASP A 79 -9.85 -3.98 6.87
C ASP A 79 -9.62 -2.65 6.14
N GLN A 80 -8.38 -2.14 6.19
CA GLN A 80 -8.03 -0.92 5.49
C GLN A 80 -8.18 -1.08 3.97
N VAL A 81 -7.70 -2.20 3.43
CA VAL A 81 -7.83 -2.46 1.99
C VAL A 81 -9.29 -2.57 1.59
N ARG A 82 -10.10 -3.23 2.41
CA ARG A 82 -11.53 -3.34 2.16
C ARG A 82 -12.18 -1.96 2.11
N SER A 83 -11.83 -1.10 3.04
CA SER A 83 -12.36 0.28 3.08
C SER A 83 -11.94 1.07 1.85
N ILE A 84 -10.67 0.96 1.46
CA ILE A 84 -10.15 1.63 0.27
C ILE A 84 -10.91 1.17 -0.97
N ARG A 85 -11.11 -0.15 -1.13
CA ARG A 85 -11.82 -0.69 -2.28
C ARG A 85 -13.25 -0.19 -2.38
N LYS A 86 -13.91 0.01 -1.24
CA LYS A 86 -15.26 0.58 -1.23
C LYS A 86 -15.29 2.01 -1.74
N LYS A 87 -14.26 2.78 -1.46
CA LYS A 87 -14.15 4.17 -1.93
C LYS A 87 -13.77 4.25 -3.40
N LEU A 88 -13.21 3.19 -3.95
CA LEU A 88 -12.79 3.10 -5.35
C LEU A 88 -13.73 2.17 -6.12
N ILE A 89 -15.01 2.36 -5.99
CA ILE A 89 -16.01 1.43 -6.53
C ILE A 89 -16.30 1.60 -8.01
N TYR A 90 -15.77 2.57 -8.65
CA TYR A 90 -15.92 2.65 -10.09
C TYR A 90 -14.86 1.80 -10.77
N PRO A 91 -15.13 1.38 -11.95
CA PRO A 91 -14.21 0.54 -12.71
C PRO A 91 -12.82 1.17 -12.84
#